data_8c6cf96410a228e03d71fc9fffc73853
#
_entry.id   8c6cf96410a228e03d71fc9fffc73853
#
_cell.length_a   1.000
_cell.length_b   1.000
_cell.length_c   1.000
_cell.angle_alpha   90.00
_cell.angle_beta   90.00
_cell.angle_gamma   90.00
#
_symmetry.space_group_name_H-M   'P 1'
#
loop_
_entity.id
_entity.type
_entity.pdbx_description
1 polymer ?
#
loop_
_entity_poly.entity_id
_entity_poly.type
_entity_poly.pdbx_seq_one_letter_code
_entity_poly.pdbx_strand_id
1 'polypeptide(L)'
;MHVAPVGPVETAHEEPWATVLRVPLAEGVAWFKACAPVQAFEPRLTAELYARWPDRVVEVIGYDEDRAWLLLVHAGMPIAAKGNPPEAWLAALPRYAELQRGEATFVQDHLAHGVPDLRVAVLPARYEDLLRHSLPLGRDDIQRLRTFTPRFAELCGELAAHGISETIQHDDLHMANLYAQDERLRVLDWGDTSISHPFASLVVTFRFLEELNGLPPNDPWFGRLRDAYLEPWGRGLTDTFALAIRVGTFAHACAWVRQRDHLPEKARAQFDSTFTVILRLALARTAD
;
A
#
# COMPACT_ATOMS: atom_id res chain seq x y z
N MET A 1 4.53 -25.20 16.71
CA MET A 1 3.14 -25.71 16.79
C MET A 1 2.87 -26.45 15.48
N HIS A 2 2.48 -27.74 15.52
CA HIS A 2 2.06 -28.43 14.30
C HIS A 2 0.59 -28.11 14.05
N VAL A 3 0.31 -27.32 13.03
CA VAL A 3 -1.07 -26.98 12.59
C VAL A 3 -1.39 -27.90 11.42
N ALA A 4 -2.36 -28.79 11.58
CA ALA A 4 -2.79 -29.70 10.53
C ALA A 4 -4.21 -29.33 10.05
N PRO A 5 -4.47 -29.37 8.74
CA PRO A 5 -5.82 -29.16 8.22
C PRO A 5 -6.75 -30.30 8.69
N VAL A 6 -7.99 -29.97 9.04
CA VAL A 6 -9.04 -30.95 9.44
C VAL A 6 -10.07 -31.19 8.32
N GLY A 7 -9.87 -30.62 7.15
CA GLY A 7 -10.72 -30.74 5.98
C GLY A 7 -10.00 -30.34 4.69
N PRO A 8 -10.71 -30.30 3.55
CA PRO A 8 -10.11 -29.93 2.27
C PRO A 8 -9.61 -28.47 2.33
N VAL A 9 -8.43 -28.25 1.77
CA VAL A 9 -7.87 -26.92 1.51
C VAL A 9 -8.50 -26.40 0.22
N GLU A 10 -9.02 -25.17 0.27
CA GLU A 10 -9.76 -24.56 -0.83
C GLU A 10 -9.01 -23.35 -1.38
N THR A 11 -8.93 -23.22 -2.70
CA THR A 11 -8.40 -22.00 -3.34
C THR A 11 -9.44 -20.88 -3.18
N ALA A 12 -9.06 -19.82 -2.47
CA ALA A 12 -9.89 -18.65 -2.29
C ALA A 12 -9.65 -17.60 -3.38
N HIS A 13 -8.36 -17.39 -3.72
CA HIS A 13 -7.93 -16.47 -4.78
C HIS A 13 -6.73 -17.05 -5.50
N GLU A 14 -6.69 -16.87 -6.81
CA GLU A 14 -5.55 -17.20 -7.66
C GLU A 14 -5.31 -16.03 -8.60
N GLU A 15 -4.35 -15.20 -8.23
CA GLU A 15 -3.98 -13.99 -8.95
C GLU A 15 -2.50 -14.06 -9.38
N PRO A 16 -2.08 -13.30 -10.39
CA PRO A 16 -0.69 -13.35 -10.86
C PRO A 16 0.37 -13.00 -9.80
N TRP A 17 -0.03 -12.28 -8.75
CA TRP A 17 0.87 -11.86 -7.67
C TRP A 17 0.81 -12.77 -6.44
N ALA A 18 -0.26 -13.57 -6.26
CA ALA A 18 -0.37 -14.52 -5.15
C ALA A 18 -1.46 -15.55 -5.35
N THR A 19 -1.24 -16.75 -4.78
CA THR A 19 -2.30 -17.73 -4.56
C THR A 19 -2.66 -17.75 -3.08
N VAL A 20 -3.94 -17.62 -2.76
CA VAL A 20 -4.46 -17.65 -1.39
C VAL A 20 -5.38 -18.86 -1.20
N LEU A 21 -5.05 -19.66 -0.18
CA LEU A 21 -5.80 -20.85 0.18
C LEU A 21 -6.47 -20.69 1.54
N ARG A 22 -7.70 -21.16 1.64
CA ARG A 22 -8.44 -21.31 2.90
C ARG A 22 -8.11 -22.68 3.52
N VAL A 23 -7.58 -22.69 4.72
CA VAL A 23 -7.14 -23.91 5.43
C VAL A 23 -8.03 -24.11 6.65
N PRO A 24 -8.94 -25.10 6.66
CA PRO A 24 -9.76 -25.40 7.82
C PRO A 24 -8.91 -26.06 8.91
N LEU A 25 -9.02 -25.51 10.13
CA LEU A 25 -8.33 -26.00 11.33
C LEU A 25 -9.35 -26.51 12.35
N ALA A 26 -8.89 -27.25 13.36
CA ALA A 26 -9.74 -27.73 14.45
C ALA A 26 -10.43 -26.56 15.20
N GLU A 27 -9.75 -25.43 15.30
CA GLU A 27 -10.27 -24.22 15.94
C GLU A 27 -10.30 -23.04 14.95
N GLY A 28 -11.14 -23.15 13.90
CA GLY A 28 -11.37 -22.05 12.96
C GLY A 28 -10.72 -22.23 11.59
N VAL A 29 -10.18 -21.16 11.03
CA VAL A 29 -9.61 -21.09 9.69
C VAL A 29 -8.28 -20.35 9.72
N ALA A 30 -7.29 -20.87 9.00
CA ALA A 30 -6.10 -20.15 8.62
C ALA A 30 -6.13 -19.80 7.12
N TRP A 31 -5.32 -18.83 6.75
CA TRP A 31 -5.13 -18.40 5.38
C TRP A 31 -3.68 -18.60 4.97
N PHE A 32 -3.47 -19.40 3.95
CA PHE A 32 -2.15 -19.61 3.37
C PHE A 32 -2.02 -18.75 2.12
N LYS A 33 -0.93 -17.98 2.03
CA LYS A 33 -0.57 -17.16 0.87
C LYS A 33 0.77 -17.64 0.30
N ALA A 34 0.80 -17.97 -0.98
CA ALA A 34 2.02 -18.17 -1.75
C ALA A 34 2.22 -16.91 -2.61
N CYS A 35 3.23 -16.11 -2.29
CA CYS A 35 3.52 -14.86 -2.97
C CYS A 35 4.30 -15.10 -4.26
N ALA A 36 4.04 -14.31 -5.30
CA ALA A 36 4.87 -14.27 -6.48
C ALA A 36 6.25 -13.64 -6.17
N PRO A 37 7.27 -13.87 -7.01
CA PRO A 37 8.62 -13.33 -6.78
C PRO A 37 8.68 -11.81 -6.55
N VAL A 38 7.79 -11.05 -7.19
CA VAL A 38 7.68 -9.59 -7.03
C VAL A 38 7.26 -9.18 -5.62
N GLN A 39 6.59 -10.06 -4.87
CA GLN A 39 6.15 -9.85 -3.49
C GLN A 39 6.85 -10.80 -2.48
N ALA A 40 7.99 -11.40 -2.85
CA ALA A 40 8.68 -12.40 -2.02
C ALA A 40 9.12 -11.88 -0.64
N PHE A 41 9.22 -10.57 -0.45
CA PHE A 41 9.53 -9.93 0.82
C PHE A 41 8.36 -9.95 1.84
N GLU A 42 7.12 -10.13 1.37
CA GLU A 42 5.91 -9.98 2.20
C GLU A 42 5.84 -10.94 3.39
N PRO A 43 6.17 -12.25 3.26
CA PRO A 43 6.09 -13.17 4.39
C PRO A 43 6.95 -12.73 5.57
N ARG A 44 8.19 -12.36 5.32
CA ARG A 44 9.10 -11.87 6.34
C ARG A 44 8.65 -10.52 6.90
N LEU A 45 8.32 -9.57 6.04
CA LEU A 45 7.83 -8.25 6.45
C LEU A 45 6.63 -8.38 7.37
N THR A 46 5.61 -9.18 6.99
CA THR A 46 4.41 -9.39 7.80
C THR A 46 4.73 -10.00 9.16
N ALA A 47 5.65 -10.98 9.22
CA ALA A 47 6.07 -11.60 10.46
C ALA A 47 6.80 -10.61 11.39
N GLU A 48 7.69 -9.80 10.86
CA GLU A 48 8.41 -8.77 11.60
C GLU A 48 7.46 -7.68 12.12
N LEU A 49 6.51 -7.24 11.28
CA LEU A 49 5.47 -6.29 11.70
C LEU A 49 4.57 -6.87 12.78
N TYR A 50 4.11 -8.12 12.64
CA TYR A 50 3.31 -8.78 13.67
C TYR A 50 4.08 -8.90 14.99
N ALA A 51 5.36 -9.26 14.96
CA ALA A 51 6.17 -9.38 16.17
C ALA A 51 6.31 -8.05 16.94
N ARG A 52 6.33 -6.91 16.23
CA ARG A 52 6.43 -5.57 16.84
C ARG A 52 5.06 -4.96 17.16
N TRP A 53 4.04 -5.26 16.35
CA TRP A 53 2.71 -4.65 16.38
C TRP A 53 1.58 -5.69 16.39
N PRO A 54 1.53 -6.61 17.38
CA PRO A 54 0.57 -7.73 17.38
C PRO A 54 -0.90 -7.30 17.51
N ASP A 55 -1.15 -6.06 17.92
CA ASP A 55 -2.48 -5.45 18.01
C ASP A 55 -2.90 -4.71 16.73
N ARG A 56 -2.03 -4.60 15.72
CA ARG A 56 -2.23 -3.80 14.49
C ARG A 56 -2.03 -4.58 13.20
N VAL A 57 -1.35 -5.70 13.25
CA VAL A 57 -1.08 -6.58 12.12
C VAL A 57 -1.72 -7.93 12.38
N VAL A 58 -2.12 -8.63 11.33
CA VAL A 58 -2.69 -9.97 11.45
C VAL A 58 -1.68 -10.93 12.07
N GLU A 59 -2.17 -11.84 12.88
CA GLU A 59 -1.35 -12.86 13.52
C GLU A 59 -0.76 -13.83 12.49
N VAL A 60 0.56 -14.00 12.56
CA VAL A 60 1.33 -14.90 11.71
C VAL A 60 1.52 -16.23 12.45
N ILE A 61 0.97 -17.31 11.90
CA ILE A 61 1.17 -18.67 12.39
C ILE A 61 2.54 -19.19 12.01
N GLY A 62 3.01 -18.86 10.80
CA GLY A 62 4.31 -19.22 10.28
C GLY A 62 4.56 -18.66 8.89
N TYR A 63 5.81 -18.66 8.48
CA TYR A 63 6.23 -18.25 7.14
C TYR A 63 7.46 -19.04 6.68
N ASP A 64 7.67 -19.07 5.36
CA ASP A 64 8.84 -19.64 4.70
C ASP A 64 9.37 -18.58 3.72
N GLU A 65 10.51 -18.00 4.03
CA GLU A 65 11.12 -16.93 3.25
C GLU A 65 11.61 -17.41 1.89
N ASP A 66 12.20 -18.64 1.86
CA ASP A 66 12.77 -19.21 0.63
C ASP A 66 11.70 -19.51 -0.42
N ARG A 67 10.49 -19.90 0.03
CA ARG A 67 9.34 -20.21 -0.84
C ARG A 67 8.38 -19.03 -1.00
N ALA A 68 8.61 -17.94 -0.28
CA ALA A 68 7.68 -16.81 -0.19
C ALA A 68 6.27 -17.22 0.27
N TRP A 69 6.17 -18.06 1.30
CA TRP A 69 4.93 -18.56 1.86
C TRP A 69 4.62 -17.91 3.21
N LEU A 70 3.34 -17.65 3.43
CA LEU A 70 2.82 -17.04 4.64
C LEU A 70 1.56 -17.76 5.11
N LEU A 71 1.45 -18.06 6.40
CA LEU A 71 0.27 -18.64 7.03
C LEU A 71 -0.23 -17.72 8.13
N LEU A 72 -1.47 -17.27 8.00
CA LEU A 72 -2.10 -16.26 8.84
C LEU A 72 -3.34 -16.81 9.54
N VAL A 73 -3.61 -16.29 10.74
CA VAL A 73 -4.90 -16.48 11.42
C VAL A 73 -5.99 -15.70 10.66
N HIS A 74 -7.23 -16.15 10.76
CA HIS A 74 -8.37 -15.41 10.23
C HIS A 74 -8.55 -14.07 10.96
N ALA A 75 -8.43 -12.97 10.23
CA ALA A 75 -8.43 -11.62 10.79
C ALA A 75 -9.83 -11.09 11.20
N GLY A 76 -10.90 -11.83 10.89
CA GLY A 76 -12.27 -11.36 11.10
C GLY A 76 -12.88 -10.75 9.82
N MET A 77 -13.61 -9.65 9.95
CA MET A 77 -14.32 -9.00 8.84
C MET A 77 -13.64 -7.70 8.44
N PRO A 78 -13.37 -7.51 7.13
CA PRO A 78 -12.85 -6.24 6.64
C PRO A 78 -13.88 -5.12 6.77
N ILE A 79 -13.42 -3.86 6.84
CA ILE A 79 -14.35 -2.72 6.85
C ILE A 79 -15.18 -2.63 5.55
N ALA A 80 -14.68 -3.22 4.45
CA ALA A 80 -15.44 -3.39 3.21
C ALA A 80 -16.79 -4.07 3.40
N ALA A 81 -16.91 -5.02 4.33
CA ALA A 81 -18.18 -5.69 4.65
C ALA A 81 -19.25 -4.75 5.25
N LYS A 82 -18.84 -3.56 5.70
CA LYS A 82 -19.71 -2.49 6.23
C LYS A 82 -19.88 -1.33 5.23
N GLY A 83 -19.46 -1.47 3.97
CA GLY A 83 -19.57 -0.44 2.95
C GLY A 83 -18.53 0.67 3.04
N ASN A 84 -17.37 0.41 3.64
CA ASN A 84 -16.27 1.36 3.76
C ASN A 84 -16.63 2.69 4.46
N PRO A 85 -17.28 2.69 5.65
CA PRO A 85 -17.72 3.93 6.30
C PRO A 85 -16.52 4.80 6.69
N PRO A 86 -16.53 6.12 6.36
CA PRO A 86 -15.41 7.02 6.70
C PRO A 86 -15.10 7.05 8.21
N GLU A 87 -16.09 6.82 9.07
CA GLU A 87 -15.95 6.77 10.53
C GLU A 87 -14.97 5.68 10.99
N ALA A 88 -14.94 4.53 10.30
CA ALA A 88 -14.03 3.44 10.65
C ALA A 88 -12.56 3.85 10.49
N TRP A 89 -12.29 4.73 9.54
CA TRP A 89 -10.95 5.25 9.29
C TRP A 89 -10.46 6.23 10.35
N LEU A 90 -11.35 6.96 11.04
CA LEU A 90 -10.95 7.85 12.14
C LEU A 90 -10.25 7.13 13.28
N ALA A 91 -10.66 5.90 13.59
CA ALA A 91 -10.01 5.08 14.61
C ALA A 91 -8.77 4.35 14.07
N ALA A 92 -8.77 4.02 12.78
CA ALA A 92 -7.73 3.24 12.15
C ALA A 92 -6.47 4.06 11.82
N LEU A 93 -6.64 5.25 11.25
CA LEU A 93 -5.53 6.03 10.70
C LEU A 93 -4.50 6.51 11.74
N PRO A 94 -4.86 6.96 12.96
CA PRO A 94 -3.88 7.29 13.98
C PRO A 94 -3.02 6.08 14.37
N ARG A 95 -3.62 4.91 14.51
CA ARG A 95 -2.92 3.66 14.88
C ARG A 95 -1.98 3.19 13.76
N TYR A 96 -2.39 3.33 12.50
CA TYR A 96 -1.53 3.07 11.35
C TYR A 96 -0.35 4.06 11.29
N ALA A 97 -0.60 5.35 11.54
CA ALA A 97 0.46 6.36 11.61
C ALA A 97 1.49 6.08 12.72
N GLU A 98 1.04 5.62 13.90
CA GLU A 98 1.95 5.22 14.98
C GLU A 98 2.82 4.00 14.58
N LEU A 99 2.23 2.99 13.89
CA LEU A 99 2.97 1.86 13.35
C LEU A 99 4.06 2.37 12.39
N GLN A 100 3.69 3.21 11.41
CA GLN A 100 4.65 3.76 10.45
C GLN A 100 5.80 4.53 11.15
N ARG A 101 5.49 5.34 12.15
CA ARG A 101 6.51 6.07 12.93
C ARG A 101 7.48 5.13 13.63
N GLY A 102 6.96 4.06 14.22
CA GLY A 102 7.81 3.06 14.88
C GLY A 102 8.69 2.29 13.88
N GLU A 103 8.18 2.00 12.70
CA GLU A 103 8.92 1.30 11.64
C GLU A 103 9.98 2.18 10.96
N ALA A 104 9.98 3.49 11.14
CA ALA A 104 11.00 4.38 10.57
C ALA A 104 12.43 4.03 11.00
N THR A 105 12.61 3.39 12.15
CA THR A 105 13.92 2.92 12.65
C THR A 105 14.40 1.64 11.97
N PHE A 106 13.52 0.90 11.29
CA PHE A 106 13.81 -0.39 10.62
C PHE A 106 13.93 -0.28 9.10
N VAL A 107 13.93 0.94 8.55
CA VAL A 107 13.95 1.18 7.09
C VAL A 107 15.09 0.46 6.39
N GLN A 108 16.31 0.45 6.97
CA GLN A 108 17.46 -0.20 6.36
C GLN A 108 17.30 -1.73 6.35
N ASP A 109 16.71 -2.30 7.39
CA ASP A 109 16.45 -3.73 7.47
C ASP A 109 15.40 -4.13 6.44
N HIS A 110 14.31 -3.36 6.32
CA HIS A 110 13.28 -3.60 5.30
C HIS A 110 13.84 -3.55 3.87
N LEU A 111 14.67 -2.55 3.57
CA LEU A 111 15.35 -2.45 2.26
C LEU A 111 16.28 -3.64 2.01
N ALA A 112 17.03 -4.08 3.03
CA ALA A 112 17.90 -5.25 2.93
C ALA A 112 17.13 -6.56 2.72
N HIS A 113 15.88 -6.63 3.18
CA HIS A 113 14.96 -7.76 3.00
C HIS A 113 14.13 -7.67 1.71
N GLY A 114 14.42 -6.73 0.83
CA GLY A 114 13.83 -6.64 -0.51
C GLY A 114 12.55 -5.81 -0.61
N VAL A 115 12.15 -5.09 0.45
CA VAL A 115 11.06 -4.12 0.35
C VAL A 115 11.46 -3.02 -0.66
N PRO A 116 10.62 -2.69 -1.65
CA PRO A 116 10.94 -1.71 -2.68
C PRO A 116 11.32 -0.34 -2.15
N ASP A 117 12.37 0.25 -2.72
CA ASP A 117 12.81 1.60 -2.40
C ASP A 117 12.12 2.63 -3.31
N LEU A 118 11.18 3.36 -2.74
CA LEU A 118 10.50 4.52 -3.33
C LEU A 118 10.67 5.77 -2.44
N ARG A 119 11.79 5.85 -1.73
CA ARG A 119 12.13 7.04 -0.94
C ARG A 119 12.22 8.26 -1.84
N VAL A 120 11.89 9.42 -1.27
CA VAL A 120 11.81 10.68 -2.00
C VAL A 120 13.09 10.99 -2.78
N ALA A 121 14.25 10.63 -2.22
CA ALA A 121 15.55 10.84 -2.87
C ALA A 121 15.75 10.00 -4.14
N VAL A 122 15.10 8.84 -4.26
CA VAL A 122 15.23 7.95 -5.44
C VAL A 122 14.06 8.08 -6.41
N LEU A 123 12.96 8.69 -6.00
CA LEU A 123 11.76 8.83 -6.82
C LEU A 123 11.98 9.50 -8.18
N PRO A 124 12.82 10.55 -8.35
CA PRO A 124 13.07 11.12 -9.67
C PRO A 124 13.60 10.08 -10.66
N ALA A 125 14.54 9.23 -10.23
CA ALA A 125 15.07 8.16 -11.09
C ALA A 125 14.04 7.06 -11.36
N ARG A 126 13.20 6.72 -10.37
CA ARG A 126 12.09 5.76 -10.54
C ARG A 126 11.03 6.27 -11.51
N TYR A 127 10.75 7.57 -11.48
CA TYR A 127 9.84 8.19 -12.42
C TYR A 127 10.38 8.23 -13.85
N GLU A 128 11.65 8.53 -14.03
CA GLU A 128 12.31 8.41 -15.34
C GLU A 128 12.26 6.97 -15.87
N ASP A 129 12.44 5.98 -14.98
CA ASP A 129 12.35 4.57 -15.34
C ASP A 129 10.94 4.21 -15.76
N LEU A 130 9.91 4.60 -15.00
CA LEU A 130 8.49 4.46 -15.38
C LEU A 130 8.24 4.96 -16.81
N LEU A 131 8.79 6.11 -17.19
CA LEU A 131 8.60 6.72 -18.51
C LEU A 131 9.34 6.02 -19.67
N ARG A 132 10.22 5.06 -19.38
CA ARG A 132 10.86 4.18 -20.39
C ARG A 132 9.97 3.00 -20.78
N HIS A 133 9.01 2.65 -19.95
CA HIS A 133 8.10 1.55 -20.24
C HIS A 133 7.02 1.94 -21.23
N SER A 134 6.43 0.93 -21.89
CA SER A 134 5.22 1.13 -22.69
C SER A 134 4.03 1.35 -21.78
N LEU A 135 3.59 2.59 -21.65
CA LEU A 135 2.47 2.96 -20.78
C LEU A 135 1.13 2.88 -21.55
N PRO A 136 0.03 2.46 -20.90
CA PRO A 136 -1.30 2.39 -21.51
C PRO A 136 -1.98 3.77 -21.58
N LEU A 137 -1.30 4.74 -22.18
CA LEU A 137 -1.73 6.14 -22.36
C LEU A 137 -1.54 6.61 -23.80
N GLY A 138 -2.28 7.65 -24.17
CA GLY A 138 -2.09 8.35 -25.44
C GLY A 138 -0.74 9.08 -25.51
N ARG A 139 -0.25 9.32 -26.74
CA ARG A 139 1.04 9.98 -26.98
C ARG A 139 1.16 11.33 -26.28
N ASP A 140 0.12 12.13 -26.32
CA ASP A 140 0.11 13.49 -25.73
C ASP A 140 0.19 13.43 -24.19
N ASP A 141 -0.51 12.48 -23.56
CA ASP A 141 -0.45 12.26 -22.14
C ASP A 141 0.94 11.79 -21.68
N ILE A 142 1.55 10.87 -22.43
CA ILE A 142 2.94 10.44 -22.17
C ILE A 142 3.90 11.64 -22.32
N GLN A 143 3.70 12.49 -23.32
CA GLN A 143 4.54 13.67 -23.53
C GLN A 143 4.38 14.67 -22.36
N ARG A 144 3.18 14.84 -21.83
CA ARG A 144 2.93 15.70 -20.64
C ARG A 144 3.68 15.15 -19.42
N LEU A 145 3.60 13.84 -19.15
CA LEU A 145 4.37 13.22 -18.08
C LEU A 145 5.87 13.44 -18.25
N ARG A 146 6.42 13.27 -19.47
CA ARG A 146 7.83 13.52 -19.76
C ARG A 146 8.24 14.96 -19.53
N THR A 147 7.41 15.90 -19.95
CA THR A 147 7.67 17.34 -19.75
C THR A 147 7.65 17.72 -18.26
N PHE A 148 6.90 16.99 -17.45
CA PHE A 148 6.81 17.22 -16.00
C PHE A 148 8.01 16.70 -15.19
N THR A 149 8.90 15.89 -15.78
CA THR A 149 10.03 15.27 -15.07
C THR A 149 10.88 16.25 -14.25
N PRO A 150 11.31 17.43 -14.77
CA PRO A 150 12.08 18.38 -13.97
C PRO A 150 11.28 18.91 -12.75
N ARG A 151 10.01 19.25 -12.97
CA ARG A 151 9.15 19.72 -11.88
C ARG A 151 8.90 18.65 -10.83
N PHE A 152 8.77 17.39 -11.23
CA PHE A 152 8.66 16.28 -10.29
C PHE A 152 9.91 16.15 -9.40
N ALA A 153 11.10 16.29 -9.96
CA ALA A 153 12.34 16.28 -9.18
C ALA A 153 12.42 17.44 -8.18
N GLU A 154 11.95 18.63 -8.57
CA GLU A 154 11.84 19.78 -7.65
C GLU A 154 10.86 19.49 -6.51
N LEU A 155 9.66 18.97 -6.80
CA LEU A 155 8.67 18.58 -5.77
C LEU A 155 9.22 17.55 -4.80
N CYS A 156 10.00 16.57 -5.28
CA CYS A 156 10.69 15.63 -4.41
C CYS A 156 11.69 16.35 -3.49
N GLY A 157 12.47 17.31 -4.03
CA GLY A 157 13.38 18.13 -3.23
C GLY A 157 12.66 18.98 -2.18
N GLU A 158 11.55 19.60 -2.57
CA GLU A 158 10.69 20.37 -1.66
C GLU A 158 10.17 19.46 -0.52
N LEU A 159 9.63 18.28 -0.86
CA LEU A 159 9.11 17.34 0.13
C LEU A 159 10.20 16.83 1.09
N ALA A 160 11.38 16.52 0.58
CA ALA A 160 12.51 16.09 1.41
C ALA A 160 12.93 17.16 2.42
N ALA A 161 12.83 18.46 2.06
CA ALA A 161 13.16 19.58 2.94
C ALA A 161 12.23 19.70 4.17
N HIS A 162 11.04 19.08 4.15
CA HIS A 162 10.15 19.03 5.31
C HIS A 162 10.63 18.09 6.42
N GLY A 163 11.61 17.22 6.16
CA GLY A 163 12.31 16.42 7.16
C GLY A 163 11.47 15.33 7.84
N ILE A 164 10.38 14.87 7.23
CA ILE A 164 9.61 13.74 7.73
C ILE A 164 10.37 12.44 7.44
N SER A 165 10.58 11.62 8.47
CA SER A 165 11.25 10.32 8.31
C SER A 165 10.45 9.39 7.39
N GLU A 166 11.12 8.88 6.37
CA GLU A 166 10.56 7.87 5.49
C GLU A 166 10.42 6.53 6.22
N THR A 167 9.43 5.76 5.83
CA THR A 167 9.10 4.49 6.48
C THR A 167 8.33 3.59 5.52
N ILE A 168 7.82 2.47 6.05
CA ILE A 168 6.92 1.62 5.29
C ILE A 168 5.65 2.38 4.88
N GLN A 169 5.26 2.18 3.64
CA GLN A 169 3.99 2.61 3.08
C GLN A 169 3.31 1.39 2.47
N HIS A 170 2.05 1.16 2.82
CA HIS A 170 1.32 -0.05 2.42
C HIS A 170 1.07 -0.13 0.90
N ASP A 171 0.96 1.02 0.24
CA ASP A 171 0.66 1.21 -1.19
C ASP A 171 -0.71 0.68 -1.67
N ASP A 172 -1.40 -0.13 -0.85
CA ASP A 172 -2.75 -0.65 -1.13
C ASP A 172 -3.66 -0.59 0.11
N LEU A 173 -3.56 0.50 0.90
CA LEU A 173 -4.35 0.68 2.12
C LEU A 173 -5.80 1.06 1.80
N HIS A 174 -6.63 0.05 1.59
CA HIS A 174 -8.06 0.22 1.31
C HIS A 174 -8.93 -0.68 2.20
N MET A 175 -10.25 -0.57 2.06
CA MET A 175 -11.23 -1.19 2.96
C MET A 175 -11.20 -2.72 3.00
N ALA A 176 -10.66 -3.41 1.99
CA ALA A 176 -10.55 -4.87 2.00
C ALA A 176 -9.31 -5.34 2.78
N ASN A 177 -8.30 -4.48 2.94
CA ASN A 177 -7.04 -4.76 3.64
C ASN A 177 -7.02 -4.21 5.08
N LEU A 178 -8.12 -3.59 5.52
CA LEU A 178 -8.25 -3.06 6.86
C LEU A 178 -9.39 -3.76 7.62
N TYR A 179 -9.05 -4.32 8.78
CA TYR A 179 -9.96 -5.03 9.67
C TYR A 179 -10.01 -4.30 11.00
N ALA A 180 -11.19 -3.74 11.33
CA ALA A 180 -11.42 -3.05 12.58
C ALA A 180 -12.42 -3.84 13.43
N GLN A 181 -11.97 -4.37 14.57
CA GLN A 181 -12.80 -5.07 15.54
C GLN A 181 -12.34 -4.72 16.95
N ASP A 182 -13.29 -4.31 17.83
CA ASP A 182 -13.07 -4.08 19.26
C ASP A 182 -11.82 -3.23 19.56
N GLU A 183 -11.70 -2.05 18.93
CA GLU A 183 -10.55 -1.14 19.04
C GLU A 183 -9.22 -1.69 18.50
N ARG A 184 -9.23 -2.87 17.89
CA ARG A 184 -8.06 -3.46 17.24
C ARG A 184 -8.07 -3.16 15.75
N LEU A 185 -7.03 -2.48 15.31
CA LEU A 185 -6.72 -2.34 13.89
C LEU A 185 -5.87 -3.54 13.47
N ARG A 186 -6.27 -4.18 12.39
CA ARG A 186 -5.45 -5.20 11.73
C ARG A 186 -5.30 -4.83 10.27
N VAL A 187 -4.07 -4.64 9.84
CA VAL A 187 -3.73 -4.42 8.44
C VAL A 187 -3.24 -5.75 7.87
N LEU A 188 -3.73 -6.10 6.68
CA LEU A 188 -3.37 -7.28 5.91
C LEU A 188 -2.79 -6.87 4.57
N ASP A 189 -2.19 -7.86 3.88
CA ASP A 189 -1.74 -7.76 2.49
C ASP A 189 -0.64 -6.71 2.27
N TRP A 190 0.51 -6.97 2.86
CA TRP A 190 1.69 -6.10 2.78
C TRP A 190 2.51 -6.30 1.50
N GLY A 191 2.01 -7.07 0.51
CA GLY A 191 2.70 -7.40 -0.73
C GLY A 191 3.02 -6.22 -1.64
N ASP A 192 2.30 -5.11 -1.49
CA ASP A 192 2.50 -3.88 -2.27
C ASP A 192 3.35 -2.84 -1.56
N THR A 193 3.77 -3.14 -0.33
CA THR A 193 4.54 -2.22 0.52
C THR A 193 5.81 -1.72 -0.17
N SER A 194 6.11 -0.46 0.07
CA SER A 194 7.37 0.18 -0.27
C SER A 194 7.95 0.99 0.90
N ILE A 195 9.21 1.35 0.84
CA ILE A 195 9.78 2.39 1.69
C ILE A 195 9.60 3.72 0.95
N SER A 196 8.81 4.62 1.54
CA SER A 196 8.46 5.90 0.93
C SER A 196 8.11 6.96 1.98
N HIS A 197 7.66 8.12 1.53
CA HIS A 197 7.10 9.14 2.42
C HIS A 197 5.77 8.64 3.02
N PRO A 198 5.62 8.59 4.37
CA PRO A 198 4.49 7.94 5.03
C PRO A 198 3.11 8.47 4.60
N PHE A 199 3.01 9.78 4.33
CA PHE A 199 1.72 10.41 4.01
C PHE A 199 1.16 9.98 2.65
N ALA A 200 1.99 9.42 1.77
CA ALA A 200 1.55 8.84 0.50
C ALA A 200 0.59 7.65 0.67
N SER A 201 0.57 7.01 1.84
CA SER A 201 -0.37 5.90 2.14
C SER A 201 -1.84 6.26 1.94
N LEU A 202 -2.21 7.54 2.12
CA LEU A 202 -3.59 7.97 1.99
C LEU A 202 -4.04 8.22 0.54
N VAL A 203 -3.14 8.14 -0.43
CA VAL A 203 -3.48 8.23 -1.87
C VAL A 203 -4.53 7.18 -2.23
N VAL A 204 -4.29 5.93 -1.86
CA VAL A 204 -5.21 4.81 -2.14
C VAL A 204 -6.47 4.91 -1.30
N THR A 205 -6.35 5.17 0.00
CA THR A 205 -7.50 5.30 0.91
C THR A 205 -8.48 6.37 0.43
N PHE A 206 -7.98 7.55 0.06
CA PHE A 206 -8.83 8.66 -0.39
C PHE A 206 -9.47 8.37 -1.74
N ARG A 207 -8.73 7.78 -2.68
CA ARG A 207 -9.27 7.35 -3.95
C ARG A 207 -10.48 6.41 -3.79
N PHE A 208 -10.39 5.41 -2.92
CA PHE A 208 -11.50 4.49 -2.70
C PHE A 208 -12.70 5.13 -2.00
N LEU A 209 -12.49 6.15 -1.17
CA LEU A 209 -13.59 6.94 -0.59
C LEU A 209 -14.29 7.79 -1.67
N GLU A 210 -13.54 8.37 -2.60
CA GLU A 210 -14.11 9.09 -3.75
C GLU A 210 -14.86 8.14 -4.69
N GLU A 211 -14.24 7.06 -5.15
CA GLU A 211 -14.77 6.18 -6.18
C GLU A 211 -15.94 5.31 -5.72
N LEU A 212 -15.87 4.74 -4.51
CA LEU A 212 -16.86 3.77 -4.01
C LEU A 212 -17.90 4.37 -3.08
N ASN A 213 -17.53 5.36 -2.26
CA ASN A 213 -18.46 6.05 -1.39
C ASN A 213 -19.06 7.30 -2.02
N GLY A 214 -18.55 7.69 -3.20
CA GLY A 214 -19.03 8.88 -3.91
C GLY A 214 -18.79 10.18 -3.17
N LEU A 215 -17.78 10.23 -2.28
CA LEU A 215 -17.44 11.47 -1.58
C LEU A 215 -16.85 12.47 -2.57
N PRO A 216 -17.41 13.70 -2.67
CA PRO A 216 -16.83 14.72 -3.54
C PRO A 216 -15.43 15.13 -3.05
N PRO A 217 -14.50 15.56 -3.94
CA PRO A 217 -13.11 15.87 -3.59
C PRO A 217 -12.91 16.85 -2.43
N ASN A 218 -13.91 17.71 -2.18
CA ASN A 218 -13.88 18.70 -1.08
C ASN A 218 -14.74 18.30 0.12
N ASP A 219 -15.10 17.02 0.23
CA ASP A 219 -15.89 16.54 1.37
C ASP A 219 -15.13 16.77 2.69
N PRO A 220 -15.80 17.27 3.76
CA PRO A 220 -15.18 17.49 5.07
C PRO A 220 -14.52 16.24 5.66
N TRP A 221 -14.91 15.04 5.24
CA TRP A 221 -14.29 13.80 5.68
C TRP A 221 -12.80 13.73 5.36
N PHE A 222 -12.37 14.17 4.16
CA PHE A 222 -10.94 14.14 3.81
C PHE A 222 -10.09 14.97 4.77
N GLY A 223 -10.58 16.15 5.16
CA GLY A 223 -9.92 16.97 6.18
C GLY A 223 -9.84 16.27 7.54
N ARG A 224 -10.96 15.69 8.00
CA ARG A 224 -11.02 14.97 9.29
C ARG A 224 -10.10 13.75 9.30
N LEU A 225 -10.08 12.96 8.25
CA LEU A 225 -9.23 11.76 8.12
C LEU A 225 -7.74 12.14 8.04
N ARG A 226 -7.40 13.17 7.27
CA ARG A 226 -6.04 13.75 7.25
C ARG A 226 -5.61 14.14 8.65
N ASP A 227 -6.43 14.91 9.36
CA ASP A 227 -6.07 15.45 10.67
C ASP A 227 -5.91 14.33 11.70
N ALA A 228 -6.78 13.31 11.68
CA ALA A 228 -6.65 12.11 12.50
C ALA A 228 -5.35 11.33 12.19
N TYR A 229 -5.01 11.17 10.92
CA TYR A 229 -3.77 10.51 10.50
C TYR A 229 -2.52 11.31 10.92
N LEU A 230 -2.58 12.63 10.85
CA LEU A 230 -1.45 13.50 11.18
C LEU A 230 -1.25 13.70 12.70
N GLU A 231 -2.24 13.40 13.53
CA GLU A 231 -2.15 13.59 14.98
C GLU A 231 -0.88 12.98 15.60
N PRO A 232 -0.51 11.71 15.34
CA PRO A 232 0.72 11.13 15.87
C PRO A 232 2.01 11.75 15.30
N TRP A 233 1.96 12.37 14.13
CA TRP A 233 3.13 12.99 13.48
C TRP A 233 3.44 14.38 13.99
N GLY A 234 2.45 15.10 14.56
CA GLY A 234 2.58 16.44 15.09
C GLY A 234 1.70 17.47 14.38
N ARG A 235 1.95 18.75 14.69
CA ARG A 235 1.13 19.86 14.18
C ARG A 235 1.80 20.58 13.01
N GLY A 236 1.00 21.30 12.21
CA GLY A 236 1.50 22.17 11.13
C GLY A 236 1.92 21.39 9.87
N LEU A 237 1.43 20.16 9.68
CA LEU A 237 1.84 19.27 8.59
C LEU A 237 0.86 19.24 7.40
N THR A 238 -0.14 20.13 7.36
CA THR A 238 -1.16 20.15 6.30
C THR A 238 -0.54 20.37 4.92
N ASP A 239 0.40 21.32 4.79
CA ASP A 239 1.05 21.61 3.51
C ASP A 239 2.01 20.48 3.10
N THR A 240 2.74 19.93 4.08
CA THR A 240 3.56 18.73 3.88
C THR A 240 2.71 17.54 3.40
N PHE A 241 1.54 17.37 3.99
CA PHE A 241 0.61 16.31 3.59
C PHE A 241 0.12 16.50 2.15
N ALA A 242 -0.30 17.72 1.79
CA ALA A 242 -0.76 18.02 0.43
C ALA A 242 0.35 17.74 -0.61
N LEU A 243 1.58 18.17 -0.33
CA LEU A 243 2.74 17.91 -1.17
C LEU A 243 3.05 16.40 -1.25
N ALA A 244 2.99 15.69 -0.12
CA ALA A 244 3.23 14.25 -0.06
C ALA A 244 2.16 13.44 -0.83
N ILE A 245 0.88 13.83 -0.79
CA ILE A 245 -0.16 13.22 -1.62
C ILE A 245 0.13 13.45 -3.11
N ARG A 246 0.56 14.65 -3.48
CA ARG A 246 0.93 14.96 -4.87
C ARG A 246 2.08 14.08 -5.34
N VAL A 247 3.21 14.06 -4.64
CA VAL A 247 4.38 13.23 -4.96
C VAL A 247 4.05 11.75 -4.86
N GLY A 248 3.29 11.34 -3.83
CA GLY A 248 2.88 9.96 -3.58
C GLY A 248 2.04 9.36 -4.70
N THR A 249 1.26 10.18 -5.43
CA THR A 249 0.50 9.71 -6.60
C THR A 249 1.45 9.19 -7.70
N PHE A 250 2.60 9.83 -7.90
CA PHE A 250 3.61 9.37 -8.84
C PHE A 250 4.39 8.16 -8.29
N ALA A 251 4.69 8.15 -6.98
CA ALA A 251 5.32 6.99 -6.34
C ALA A 251 4.45 5.74 -6.49
N HIS A 252 3.14 5.86 -6.32
CA HIS A 252 2.19 4.77 -6.54
C HIS A 252 2.22 4.26 -8.00
N ALA A 253 2.30 5.14 -8.99
CA ALA A 253 2.48 4.72 -10.39
C ALA A 253 3.81 3.98 -10.62
N CYS A 254 4.89 4.38 -9.95
CA CYS A 254 6.18 3.67 -10.00
C CYS A 254 6.12 2.28 -9.34
N ALA A 255 5.35 2.12 -8.25
CA ALA A 255 5.11 0.82 -7.64
C ALA A 255 4.36 -0.13 -8.61
N TRP A 256 3.36 0.38 -9.31
CA TRP A 256 2.54 -0.38 -10.25
C TRP A 256 3.30 -0.87 -11.48
N VAL A 257 4.21 -0.07 -12.06
CA VAL A 257 5.00 -0.51 -13.21
C VAL A 257 5.90 -1.70 -12.85
N ARG A 258 6.45 -1.71 -11.65
CA ARG A 258 7.26 -2.84 -11.14
C ARG A 258 6.46 -4.14 -11.11
N GLN A 259 5.23 -4.11 -10.64
CA GLN A 259 4.36 -5.29 -10.63
C GLN A 259 4.02 -5.74 -12.04
N ARG A 260 3.64 -4.79 -12.91
CA ARG A 260 3.26 -5.04 -14.30
C ARG A 260 4.31 -5.84 -15.07
N ASP A 261 5.58 -5.56 -14.86
CA ASP A 261 6.68 -6.21 -15.58
C ASP A 261 6.82 -7.70 -15.25
N HIS A 262 6.31 -8.12 -14.10
CA HIS A 262 6.32 -9.52 -13.67
C HIS A 262 5.06 -10.29 -14.10
N LEU A 263 4.07 -9.60 -14.69
CA LEU A 263 2.82 -10.24 -15.08
C LEU A 263 2.94 -11.03 -16.38
N PRO A 264 2.31 -12.21 -16.49
CA PRO A 264 2.09 -12.88 -17.75
C PRO A 264 1.30 -11.98 -18.72
N GLU A 265 1.56 -12.09 -20.01
CA GLU A 265 0.92 -11.24 -21.03
C GLU A 265 -0.62 -11.21 -20.94
N LYS A 266 -1.24 -12.38 -20.66
CA LYS A 266 -2.70 -12.48 -20.49
C LYS A 266 -3.24 -11.63 -19.33
N ALA A 267 -2.48 -11.50 -18.26
CA ALA A 267 -2.89 -10.72 -17.07
C ALA A 267 -2.66 -9.21 -17.26
N ARG A 268 -1.73 -8.82 -18.15
CA ARG A 268 -1.38 -7.40 -18.37
C ARG A 268 -2.55 -6.57 -18.85
N ALA A 269 -3.41 -7.09 -19.73
CA ALA A 269 -4.53 -6.32 -20.27
C ALA A 269 -5.54 -5.89 -19.18
N GLN A 270 -5.85 -6.79 -18.24
CA GLN A 270 -6.70 -6.46 -17.09
C GLN A 270 -6.00 -5.48 -16.14
N PHE A 271 -4.73 -5.72 -15.84
CA PHE A 271 -3.92 -4.87 -15.00
C PHE A 271 -3.77 -3.46 -15.59
N ASP A 272 -3.55 -3.34 -16.89
CA ASP A 272 -3.41 -2.07 -17.61
C ASP A 272 -4.67 -1.21 -17.52
N SER A 273 -5.84 -1.78 -17.33
CA SER A 273 -7.08 -1.03 -17.08
C SER A 273 -6.97 -0.19 -15.78
N THR A 274 -6.60 -0.82 -14.67
CA THR A 274 -6.40 -0.12 -13.39
C THR A 274 -5.17 0.79 -13.44
N PHE A 275 -4.08 0.33 -14.04
CA PHE A 275 -2.86 1.11 -14.20
C PHE A 275 -3.10 2.40 -14.99
N THR A 276 -3.97 2.35 -16.02
CA THR A 276 -4.40 3.56 -16.75
C THR A 276 -5.07 4.58 -15.83
N VAL A 277 -5.90 4.14 -14.89
CA VAL A 277 -6.54 5.04 -13.90
C VAL A 277 -5.48 5.71 -13.04
N ILE A 278 -4.53 4.95 -12.52
CA ILE A 278 -3.43 5.46 -11.68
C ILE A 278 -2.58 6.48 -12.44
N LEU A 279 -2.22 6.18 -13.68
CA LEU A 279 -1.46 7.09 -14.53
C LEU A 279 -2.24 8.39 -14.83
N ARG A 280 -3.56 8.32 -15.00
CA ARG A 280 -4.41 9.50 -15.18
C ARG A 280 -4.49 10.35 -13.93
N LEU A 281 -4.50 9.74 -12.73
CA LEU A 281 -4.41 10.48 -11.48
C LEU A 281 -3.07 11.23 -11.38
N ALA A 282 -1.96 10.56 -11.71
CA ALA A 282 -0.65 11.22 -11.77
C ALA A 282 -0.63 12.35 -12.81
N LEU A 283 -1.23 12.12 -13.98
CA LEU A 283 -1.35 13.13 -15.03
C LEU A 283 -2.14 14.36 -14.59
N ALA A 284 -3.23 14.18 -13.82
CA ALA A 284 -4.00 15.29 -13.25
C ALA A 284 -3.13 16.16 -12.34
N ARG A 285 -2.20 15.56 -11.57
CA ARG A 285 -1.28 16.28 -10.67
C ARG A 285 -0.17 17.07 -11.40
N THR A 286 -0.03 16.92 -12.72
CA THR A 286 0.93 17.74 -13.50
C THR A 286 0.44 19.17 -13.73
N ALA A 287 -0.86 19.45 -13.57
CA ALA A 287 -1.47 20.75 -13.78
C ALA A 287 -1.50 21.63 -12.51
N ASP A 288 -1.29 21.03 -11.33
CA ASP A 288 -1.23 21.76 -10.05
C ASP A 288 0.20 22.38 -9.89
#